data_a9e4f9ebee3fd0ff4f577a3b5afc226a
#
_entry.id   a9e4f9ebee3fd0ff4f577a3b5afc226a
#
_cell.length_a   1.000
_cell.length_b   1.000
_cell.length_c   1.000
_cell.angle_alpha   90.00
_cell.angle_beta   90.00
_cell.angle_gamma   90.00
#
_symmetry.space_group_name_H-M   'P 1'
#
loop_
_entity.id
_entity.type
_entity.pdbx_description
1 polymer ?
#
loop_
_entity_poly.entity_id
_entity_poly.type
_entity_poly.pdbx_seq_one_letter_code
_entity_poly.pdbx_strand_id
1 'polypeptide(L)'
;MKTLKITFTLALFFLAGIASQLTAQQLTGREIIDQVYNRPAGDDQTSDLTMTLINKSGDERVRKIKQFTKDFGNIEKSIMFFVAPADVKNTSFMNWTYDDDSKSDDQWIYLPALKKIKRISSDSKSDYFMGSDFTYDDLGDRKLDDDTHELLREETIDGVEYYVVQSIPKDEDYIYSKTVTWIRKDNFIGLKKEFYDEDGELLKILKIKEFKKISEFWVITLSEMENVQKNHRTSMKLDNVKINTGIPASKFSERMMMRGI
;
A
#
# COMPACT_ATOMS: atom_id res chain seq x y z
N MET A 1 72.83 -50.00 -35.84
CA MET A 1 71.39 -49.91 -35.69
C MET A 1 71.09 -49.30 -34.33
N LYS A 2 70.72 -47.99 -34.31
CA LYS A 2 70.42 -47.22 -33.09
C LYS A 2 68.88 -47.17 -32.94
N THR A 3 68.35 -47.79 -31.87
CA THR A 3 66.94 -47.76 -31.55
C THR A 3 66.59 -46.48 -30.76
N LEU A 4 65.75 -45.64 -31.36
CA LEU A 4 65.28 -44.37 -30.78
C LEU A 4 64.07 -44.69 -29.87
N LYS A 5 64.22 -44.44 -28.56
CA LYS A 5 63.12 -44.51 -27.60
C LYS A 5 62.39 -43.17 -27.58
N ILE A 6 61.10 -43.17 -28.00
CA ILE A 6 60.21 -42.02 -27.90
C ILE A 6 59.50 -42.13 -26.56
N THR A 7 59.82 -41.18 -25.64
CA THR A 7 59.13 -41.04 -24.37
C THR A 7 57.90 -40.12 -24.55
N PHE A 8 56.73 -40.70 -24.38
CA PHE A 8 55.45 -39.96 -24.46
C PHE A 8 55.12 -39.34 -23.11
N THR A 9 55.31 -38.02 -22.99
CA THR A 9 54.94 -37.28 -21.76
C THR A 9 53.50 -36.87 -21.82
N LEU A 10 52.65 -37.50 -21.01
CA LEU A 10 51.20 -37.20 -20.87
C LEU A 10 51.04 -35.94 -20.02
N ALA A 11 50.76 -34.81 -20.62
CA ALA A 11 50.44 -33.57 -19.92
C ALA A 11 48.93 -33.61 -19.50
N LEU A 12 48.71 -33.83 -18.20
CA LEU A 12 47.39 -33.79 -17.57
C LEU A 12 46.98 -32.31 -17.39
N PHE A 13 46.15 -31.76 -18.27
CA PHE A 13 45.50 -30.45 -18.11
C PHE A 13 44.43 -30.56 -17.04
N PHE A 14 44.71 -30.07 -15.84
CA PHE A 14 43.74 -29.85 -14.78
C PHE A 14 42.90 -28.60 -15.16
N LEU A 15 41.75 -28.80 -15.82
CA LEU A 15 40.74 -27.76 -15.98
C LEU A 15 40.05 -27.52 -14.62
N ALA A 16 40.58 -26.59 -13.84
CA ALA A 16 39.87 -26.08 -12.67
C ALA A 16 38.67 -25.28 -13.18
N GLY A 17 37.48 -25.90 -13.23
CA GLY A 17 36.23 -25.22 -13.49
C GLY A 17 35.95 -24.25 -12.35
N ILE A 18 36.14 -22.95 -12.59
CA ILE A 18 35.64 -21.89 -11.74
C ILE A 18 34.11 -21.89 -11.93
N ALA A 19 33.43 -22.63 -11.07
CA ALA A 19 32.00 -22.48 -10.89
C ALA A 19 31.77 -21.08 -10.30
N SER A 20 31.53 -20.09 -11.15
CA SER A 20 31.00 -18.79 -10.72
C SER A 20 29.63 -19.08 -10.09
N GLN A 21 29.60 -19.14 -8.77
CA GLN A 21 28.33 -19.07 -8.05
C GLN A 21 27.74 -17.70 -8.38
N LEU A 22 26.76 -17.66 -9.28
CA LEU A 22 25.82 -16.53 -9.35
C LEU A 22 25.10 -16.51 -8.01
N THR A 23 25.65 -15.81 -7.04
CA THR A 23 24.84 -15.37 -5.89
C THR A 23 23.78 -14.46 -6.45
N ALA A 24 22.52 -14.94 -6.49
CA ALA A 24 21.38 -14.06 -6.75
C ALA A 24 21.53 -12.89 -5.77
N GLN A 25 21.69 -11.68 -6.31
CA GLN A 25 21.84 -10.48 -5.50
C GLN A 25 20.56 -10.34 -4.68
N GLN A 26 20.70 -10.35 -3.36
CA GLN A 26 19.57 -10.17 -2.45
C GLN A 26 19.01 -8.75 -2.67
N LEU A 27 17.68 -8.63 -2.84
CA LEU A 27 17.02 -7.35 -2.98
C LEU A 27 17.26 -6.49 -1.74
N THR A 28 17.53 -5.21 -1.95
CA THR A 28 17.59 -4.21 -0.87
C THR A 28 16.17 -3.87 -0.38
N GLY A 29 16.07 -3.28 0.82
CA GLY A 29 14.77 -2.82 1.34
C GLY A 29 14.07 -1.87 0.38
N ARG A 30 14.83 -0.95 -0.27
CA ARG A 30 14.31 -0.02 -1.27
C ARG A 30 13.75 -0.75 -2.50
N GLU A 31 14.49 -1.69 -3.07
CA GLU A 31 14.03 -2.45 -4.24
C GLU A 31 12.77 -3.27 -3.93
N ILE A 32 12.65 -3.80 -2.71
CA ILE A 32 11.45 -4.55 -2.28
C ILE A 32 10.24 -3.62 -2.20
N ILE A 33 10.39 -2.43 -1.61
CA ILE A 33 9.29 -1.44 -1.51
C ILE A 33 8.93 -0.91 -2.89
N ASP A 34 9.90 -0.71 -3.78
CA ASP A 34 9.66 -0.34 -5.19
C ASP A 34 8.76 -1.36 -5.90
N GLN A 35 8.99 -2.67 -5.69
CA GLN A 35 8.09 -3.72 -6.21
C GLN A 35 6.68 -3.68 -5.61
N VAL A 36 6.52 -3.23 -4.37
CA VAL A 36 5.20 -3.05 -3.76
C VAL A 36 4.44 -1.92 -4.43
N TYR A 37 5.08 -0.78 -4.66
CA TYR A 37 4.48 0.41 -5.27
C TYR A 37 4.17 0.20 -6.75
N ASN A 38 5.08 -0.40 -7.51
CA ASN A 38 4.94 -0.62 -8.95
C ASN A 38 4.13 -1.89 -9.30
N ARG A 39 3.39 -2.44 -8.33
CA ARG A 39 2.52 -3.60 -8.62
C ARG A 39 1.38 -3.19 -9.55
N PRO A 40 1.17 -3.89 -10.68
CA PRO A 40 0.10 -3.56 -11.62
C PRO A 40 -1.28 -3.51 -10.95
N ALA A 41 -2.06 -2.46 -11.22
CA ALA A 41 -3.38 -2.22 -10.62
C ALA A 41 -4.52 -2.04 -11.65
N GLY A 42 -4.18 -1.86 -12.95
CA GLY A 42 -5.12 -1.52 -14.02
C GLY A 42 -5.36 -0.01 -14.14
N ASP A 43 -5.99 0.41 -15.25
CA ASP A 43 -6.18 1.82 -15.58
C ASP A 43 -7.29 2.49 -14.74
N ASP A 44 -8.32 1.72 -14.35
CA ASP A 44 -9.38 2.20 -13.45
C ASP A 44 -10.00 1.06 -12.65
N GLN A 45 -10.55 1.42 -11.49
CA GLN A 45 -11.24 0.48 -10.61
C GLN A 45 -12.52 1.11 -10.03
N THR A 46 -13.58 0.33 -9.92
CA THR A 46 -14.77 0.64 -9.12
C THR A 46 -15.06 -0.48 -8.13
N SER A 47 -15.53 -0.11 -6.94
CA SER A 47 -15.86 -1.07 -5.88
C SER A 47 -16.93 -0.55 -4.92
N ASP A 48 -17.53 -1.49 -4.19
CA ASP A 48 -18.35 -1.24 -3.02
C ASP A 48 -17.49 -1.48 -1.78
N LEU A 49 -17.19 -0.41 -1.03
CA LEU A 49 -16.44 -0.48 0.21
C LEU A 49 -17.40 -0.51 1.40
N THR A 50 -17.29 -1.53 2.23
CA THR A 50 -17.88 -1.56 3.57
C THR A 50 -16.79 -1.24 4.58
N MET A 51 -16.93 -0.12 5.29
CA MET A 51 -16.04 0.28 6.38
C MET A 51 -16.77 0.05 7.70
N THR A 52 -16.22 -0.80 8.57
CA THR A 52 -16.76 -1.12 9.89
C THR A 52 -15.79 -0.63 10.96
N LEU A 53 -16.26 0.29 11.79
CA LEU A 53 -15.51 0.83 12.93
C LEU A 53 -15.97 0.08 14.18
N ILE A 54 -15.02 -0.46 14.96
CA ILE A 54 -15.28 -1.31 16.11
C ILE A 54 -14.56 -0.70 17.33
N ASN A 55 -15.34 -0.27 18.31
CA ASN A 55 -14.79 0.35 19.51
C ASN A 55 -14.30 -0.70 20.53
N LYS A 56 -13.70 -0.23 21.64
CA LYS A 56 -13.19 -1.08 22.71
C LYS A 56 -14.24 -1.98 23.38
N SER A 57 -15.53 -1.61 23.28
CA SER A 57 -16.66 -2.41 23.82
C SER A 57 -17.17 -3.43 22.80
N GLY A 58 -16.69 -3.40 21.57
CA GLY A 58 -17.15 -4.25 20.48
C GLY A 58 -18.35 -3.70 19.70
N ASP A 59 -18.80 -2.46 20.00
CA ASP A 59 -19.87 -1.84 19.24
C ASP A 59 -19.40 -1.47 17.85
N GLU A 60 -20.25 -1.73 16.85
CA GLU A 60 -19.94 -1.54 15.45
C GLU A 60 -20.68 -0.35 14.83
N ARG A 61 -19.97 0.41 14.01
CA ARG A 61 -20.55 1.42 13.11
C ARG A 61 -20.19 1.09 11.68
N VAL A 62 -21.18 0.74 10.88
CA VAL A 62 -20.99 0.30 9.50
C VAL A 62 -21.29 1.44 8.53
N ARG A 63 -20.39 1.69 7.57
CA ARG A 63 -20.55 2.66 6.50
C ARG A 63 -20.45 1.97 5.16
N LYS A 64 -21.35 2.34 4.24
CA LYS A 64 -21.34 1.87 2.86
C LYS A 64 -20.87 2.99 1.95
N ILE A 65 -19.89 2.67 1.11
CA ILE A 65 -19.18 3.64 0.29
C ILE A 65 -19.07 3.09 -1.13
N LYS A 66 -19.30 3.93 -2.13
CA LYS A 66 -18.92 3.65 -3.52
C LYS A 66 -17.57 4.28 -3.78
N GLN A 67 -16.61 3.49 -4.26
CA GLN A 67 -15.26 3.95 -4.55
C GLN A 67 -14.94 3.84 -6.03
N PHE A 68 -14.24 4.84 -6.54
CA PHE A 68 -13.73 4.89 -7.92
C PHE A 68 -12.28 5.36 -7.86
N THR A 69 -11.42 4.72 -8.65
CA THR A 69 -10.01 5.10 -8.82
C THR A 69 -9.70 5.09 -10.31
N LYS A 70 -8.87 6.00 -10.77
CA LYS A 70 -8.42 6.05 -12.16
C LYS A 70 -7.03 6.64 -12.25
N ASP A 71 -6.18 5.95 -13.01
CA ASP A 71 -4.89 6.42 -13.46
C ASP A 71 -5.04 7.30 -14.70
N PHE A 72 -4.38 8.47 -14.69
CA PHE A 72 -4.31 9.41 -15.81
C PHE A 72 -2.88 9.50 -16.39
N GLY A 73 -2.00 8.60 -15.99
CA GLY A 73 -0.61 8.49 -16.44
C GLY A 73 0.38 9.24 -15.53
N ASN A 74 0.11 10.48 -15.17
CA ASN A 74 0.95 11.28 -14.29
C ASN A 74 0.27 11.65 -12.95
N ILE A 75 -0.93 11.16 -12.76
CA ILE A 75 -1.74 11.40 -11.57
C ILE A 75 -2.79 10.31 -11.43
N GLU A 76 -2.84 9.66 -10.29
CA GLU A 76 -3.96 8.84 -9.91
C GLU A 76 -5.01 9.68 -9.16
N LYS A 77 -6.29 9.44 -9.47
CA LYS A 77 -7.40 10.10 -8.78
C LYS A 77 -8.34 9.05 -8.21
N SER A 78 -8.66 9.20 -6.94
CA SER A 78 -9.68 8.39 -6.28
C SER A 78 -10.80 9.26 -5.73
N ILE A 79 -12.03 8.71 -5.69
CA ILE A 79 -13.18 9.37 -5.09
C ILE A 79 -14.06 8.34 -4.38
N MET A 80 -14.48 8.67 -3.16
CA MET A 80 -15.37 7.88 -2.33
C MET A 80 -16.66 8.64 -2.08
N PHE A 81 -17.81 7.96 -2.19
CA PHE A 81 -19.13 8.50 -1.88
C PHE A 81 -19.77 7.67 -0.77
N PHE A 82 -20.03 8.27 0.37
CA PHE A 82 -20.76 7.63 1.45
C PHE A 82 -22.24 7.54 1.10
N VAL A 83 -22.76 6.32 1.02
CA VAL A 83 -24.15 6.07 0.65
C VAL A 83 -25.03 5.68 1.82
N ALA A 84 -24.45 5.20 2.91
CA ALA A 84 -25.11 4.87 4.17
C ALA A 84 -24.10 4.86 5.33
N PRO A 85 -24.56 5.04 6.58
CA PRO A 85 -25.90 5.40 7.03
C PRO A 85 -26.25 6.88 6.81
N ALA A 86 -27.43 7.32 7.27
CA ALA A 86 -27.97 8.64 7.00
C ALA A 86 -27.13 9.81 7.52
N ASP A 87 -26.41 9.62 8.65
CA ASP A 87 -25.55 10.64 9.29
C ASP A 87 -24.31 10.99 8.46
N VAL A 88 -23.82 10.07 7.62
CA VAL A 88 -22.66 10.30 6.73
C VAL A 88 -23.04 10.31 5.25
N LYS A 89 -24.30 10.02 4.92
CA LYS A 89 -24.77 9.96 3.54
C LYS A 89 -24.49 11.26 2.79
N ASN A 90 -24.09 11.13 1.52
CA ASN A 90 -23.68 12.21 0.61
C ASN A 90 -22.37 12.93 1.01
N THR A 91 -21.69 12.50 2.06
CA THR A 91 -20.28 12.89 2.23
C THR A 91 -19.48 12.28 1.09
N SER A 92 -18.50 13.01 0.57
CA SER A 92 -17.55 12.47 -0.41
C SER A 92 -16.13 12.90 -0.06
N PHE A 93 -15.18 12.02 -0.38
CA PHE A 93 -13.75 12.27 -0.21
C PHE A 93 -13.06 12.02 -1.55
N MET A 94 -12.15 12.90 -1.94
CA MET A 94 -11.38 12.79 -3.18
C MET A 94 -9.90 12.96 -2.86
N ASN A 95 -9.07 12.09 -3.44
CA ASN A 95 -7.61 12.14 -3.36
C ASN A 95 -7.02 12.19 -4.77
N TRP A 96 -6.01 13.03 -4.96
CA TRP A 96 -5.18 13.09 -6.15
C TRP A 96 -3.74 12.82 -5.76
N THR A 97 -3.20 11.70 -6.22
CA THR A 97 -1.82 11.28 -6.03
C THR A 97 -1.02 11.59 -7.28
N TYR A 98 0.10 12.26 -7.14
CA TYR A 98 0.95 12.69 -8.27
C TYR A 98 2.16 11.76 -8.37
N ASP A 99 2.58 11.43 -9.61
CA ASP A 99 3.84 10.71 -9.86
C ASP A 99 5.07 11.58 -9.61
N ASP A 100 4.90 12.91 -9.58
CA ASP A 100 5.96 13.87 -9.27
C ASP A 100 6.30 13.82 -7.78
N ASP A 101 7.48 13.32 -7.43
CA ASP A 101 7.95 13.16 -6.05
C ASP A 101 8.06 14.49 -5.29
N SER A 102 8.17 15.61 -5.99
CA SER A 102 8.19 16.96 -5.36
C SER A 102 6.80 17.44 -4.93
N LYS A 103 5.74 16.69 -5.28
CA LYS A 103 4.35 17.12 -5.14
C LYS A 103 3.59 16.23 -4.17
N SER A 104 3.15 16.80 -3.05
CA SER A 104 2.28 16.11 -2.11
C SER A 104 0.87 15.88 -2.67
N ASP A 105 0.21 14.83 -2.21
CA ASP A 105 -1.18 14.54 -2.54
C ASP A 105 -2.12 15.69 -2.20
N ASP A 106 -3.09 15.92 -3.08
CA ASP A 106 -4.21 16.81 -2.84
C ASP A 106 -5.44 16.04 -2.39
N GLN A 107 -6.01 16.43 -1.27
CA GLN A 107 -7.17 15.76 -0.68
C GLN A 107 -8.29 16.74 -0.36
N TRP A 108 -9.54 16.34 -0.63
CA TRP A 108 -10.74 17.13 -0.36
C TRP A 108 -11.83 16.27 0.27
N ILE A 109 -12.57 16.86 1.19
CA ILE A 109 -13.79 16.29 1.74
C ILE A 109 -14.96 17.23 1.53
N TYR A 110 -16.06 16.73 1.00
CA TYR A 110 -17.34 17.41 0.95
C TYR A 110 -18.21 17.00 2.12
N LEU A 111 -18.66 17.98 2.89
CA LEU A 111 -19.54 17.78 4.04
C LEU A 111 -20.91 18.35 3.71
N PRO A 112 -21.94 17.49 3.47
CA PRO A 112 -23.27 17.95 3.03
C PRO A 112 -23.97 18.85 4.05
N ALA A 113 -23.76 18.62 5.34
CA ALA A 113 -24.31 19.47 6.40
C ALA A 113 -23.81 20.92 6.32
N LEU A 114 -22.59 21.14 5.83
CA LEU A 114 -21.97 22.47 5.64
C LEU A 114 -22.13 22.97 4.21
N LYS A 115 -22.56 22.12 3.28
CA LYS A 115 -22.59 22.38 1.82
C LYS A 115 -21.26 22.93 1.29
N LYS A 116 -20.13 22.45 1.84
CA LYS A 116 -18.78 22.94 1.53
C LYS A 116 -17.84 21.78 1.23
N ILE A 117 -16.95 22.03 0.27
CA ILE A 117 -15.75 21.25 0.06
C ILE A 117 -14.63 21.90 0.90
N LYS A 118 -13.96 21.09 1.69
CA LYS A 118 -12.77 21.49 2.45
C LYS A 118 -11.58 20.74 1.88
N ARG A 119 -10.52 21.46 1.51
CA ARG A 119 -9.21 20.83 1.23
C ARG A 119 -8.57 20.44 2.55
N ILE A 120 -8.01 19.25 2.61
CA ILE A 120 -7.24 18.77 3.75
C ILE A 120 -5.86 19.43 3.67
N SER A 121 -5.51 20.21 4.68
CA SER A 121 -4.17 20.83 4.77
C SER A 121 -3.14 19.77 5.19
N SER A 122 -1.85 20.04 4.97
CA SER A 122 -0.75 19.15 5.39
C SER A 122 -0.85 18.81 6.87
N ASP A 123 -1.09 19.80 7.73
CA ASP A 123 -1.22 19.61 9.18
C ASP A 123 -2.43 18.75 9.58
N SER A 124 -3.47 18.70 8.71
CA SER A 124 -4.67 17.88 8.95
C SER A 124 -4.57 16.47 8.38
N LYS A 125 -3.50 16.12 7.69
CA LYS A 125 -3.31 14.76 7.15
C LYS A 125 -3.15 13.73 8.25
N SER A 126 -2.65 14.13 9.42
CA SER A 126 -2.55 13.29 10.63
C SER A 126 -3.89 13.02 11.32
N ASP A 127 -4.95 13.78 11.00
CA ASP A 127 -6.28 13.54 11.56
C ASP A 127 -6.86 12.21 11.09
N TYR A 128 -7.64 11.56 11.96
CA TYR A 128 -8.31 10.31 11.62
C TYR A 128 -9.46 10.51 10.64
N PHE A 129 -9.42 9.78 9.52
CA PHE A 129 -10.44 9.83 8.49
C PHE A 129 -11.79 9.34 9.01
N MET A 130 -12.76 10.25 9.08
CA MET A 130 -14.14 9.94 9.45
C MET A 130 -14.29 9.10 10.73
N GLY A 131 -13.35 9.23 11.69
CA GLY A 131 -13.33 8.48 12.95
C GLY A 131 -12.91 7.02 12.82
N SER A 132 -12.34 6.62 11.70
CA SER A 132 -11.68 5.33 11.52
C SER A 132 -10.28 5.33 12.15
N ASP A 133 -9.53 4.23 12.05
CA ASP A 133 -8.13 4.15 12.48
C ASP A 133 -7.15 4.48 11.35
N PHE A 134 -7.66 4.84 10.19
CA PHE A 134 -6.88 5.39 9.10
C PHE A 134 -6.85 6.92 9.22
N THR A 135 -5.68 7.52 9.06
CA THR A 135 -5.55 8.97 8.91
C THR A 135 -5.82 9.37 7.47
N TYR A 136 -5.95 10.67 7.19
CA TYR A 136 -5.99 11.14 5.81
C TYR A 136 -4.69 10.82 5.07
N ASP A 137 -3.55 10.82 5.78
CA ASP A 137 -2.25 10.43 5.23
C ASP A 137 -2.22 8.94 4.81
N ASP A 138 -2.78 8.05 5.63
CA ASP A 138 -2.88 6.62 5.27
C ASP A 138 -3.75 6.32 4.04
N LEU A 139 -4.58 7.26 3.62
CA LEU A 139 -5.44 7.16 2.43
C LEU A 139 -4.80 7.80 1.18
N GLY A 140 -3.67 8.46 1.34
CA GLY A 140 -2.81 8.95 0.27
C GLY A 140 -1.74 7.94 -0.07
N ASP A 141 -0.84 8.32 -0.98
CA ASP A 141 0.36 7.57 -1.31
C ASP A 141 1.60 8.22 -0.71
N ARG A 142 2.40 7.39 -0.04
CA ARG A 142 3.71 7.80 0.40
C ARG A 142 4.72 7.50 -0.71
N LYS A 143 5.57 8.48 -1.02
CA LYS A 143 6.59 8.32 -2.07
C LYS A 143 7.71 7.39 -1.60
N LEU A 144 8.29 6.65 -2.55
CA LEU A 144 9.42 5.77 -2.27
C LEU A 144 10.60 6.54 -1.63
N ASP A 145 10.81 7.77 -2.06
CA ASP A 145 11.92 8.61 -1.60
C ASP A 145 11.62 9.44 -0.35
N ASP A 146 10.41 9.39 0.19
CA ASP A 146 10.08 10.02 1.48
C ASP A 146 10.72 9.29 2.66
N ASP A 147 11.05 8.00 2.49
CA ASP A 147 11.60 7.15 3.53
C ASP A 147 12.98 6.58 3.14
N THR A 148 13.72 6.13 4.13
CA THR A 148 14.81 5.16 3.96
C THR A 148 14.28 3.77 4.25
N HIS A 149 14.66 2.78 3.43
CA HIS A 149 14.15 1.41 3.51
C HIS A 149 15.27 0.43 3.79
N GLU A 150 15.12 -0.36 4.84
CA GLU A 150 16.08 -1.38 5.25
C GLU A 150 15.41 -2.76 5.29
N LEU A 151 16.00 -3.75 4.60
CA LEU A 151 15.62 -5.15 4.77
C LEU A 151 16.17 -5.66 6.12
N LEU A 152 15.30 -5.78 7.12
CA LEU A 152 15.71 -6.26 8.44
C LEU A 152 16.04 -7.75 8.43
N ARG A 153 15.21 -8.55 7.77
CA ARG A 153 15.33 -10.01 7.68
C ARG A 153 14.36 -10.59 6.67
N GLU A 154 14.57 -11.85 6.39
CA GLU A 154 13.59 -12.72 5.75
C GLU A 154 13.03 -13.67 6.80
N GLU A 155 11.75 -14.04 6.68
CA GLU A 155 11.15 -15.04 7.56
C GLU A 155 10.09 -15.86 6.83
N THR A 156 9.85 -17.07 7.34
CA THR A 156 8.80 -17.95 6.83
C THR A 156 7.74 -18.13 7.92
N ILE A 157 6.50 -17.79 7.59
CA ILE A 157 5.34 -17.94 8.48
C ILE A 157 4.32 -18.84 7.75
N ASP A 158 3.94 -19.94 8.37
CA ASP A 158 2.98 -20.93 7.82
C ASP A 158 3.32 -21.39 6.39
N GLY A 159 4.63 -21.55 6.11
CA GLY A 159 5.13 -21.99 4.80
C GLY A 159 5.16 -20.89 3.72
N VAL A 160 4.86 -19.64 4.06
CA VAL A 160 4.96 -18.50 3.17
C VAL A 160 6.19 -17.67 3.51
N GLU A 161 6.97 -17.31 2.50
CA GLU A 161 8.18 -16.50 2.67
C GLU A 161 7.89 -14.99 2.58
N TYR A 162 8.51 -14.24 3.49
CA TYR A 162 8.36 -12.78 3.61
C TYR A 162 9.72 -12.09 3.62
N TYR A 163 9.73 -10.89 3.05
CA TYR A 163 10.67 -9.84 3.40
C TYR A 163 10.08 -9.02 4.55
N VAL A 164 10.89 -8.70 5.56
CA VAL A 164 10.52 -7.77 6.63
C VAL A 164 11.34 -6.51 6.45
N VAL A 165 10.66 -5.45 6.01
CA VAL A 165 11.30 -4.17 5.67
C VAL A 165 10.88 -3.10 6.67
N GLN A 166 11.87 -2.39 7.21
CA GLN A 166 11.68 -1.17 7.99
C GLN A 166 11.76 0.04 7.05
N SER A 167 10.83 0.98 7.22
CA SER A 167 10.87 2.29 6.55
C SER A 167 10.90 3.38 7.61
N ILE A 168 11.88 4.29 7.50
CA ILE A 168 12.08 5.42 8.40
C ILE A 168 11.90 6.70 7.57
N PRO A 169 10.96 7.58 7.96
CA PRO A 169 10.77 8.85 7.30
C PRO A 169 12.03 9.71 7.32
N LYS A 170 12.27 10.46 6.22
CA LYS A 170 13.33 11.47 6.16
C LYS A 170 12.89 12.79 6.79
N ASP A 171 11.59 13.01 6.86
CA ASP A 171 10.96 14.13 7.56
C ASP A 171 10.80 13.77 9.04
N GLU A 172 11.50 14.50 9.91
CA GLU A 172 11.50 14.28 11.36
C GLU A 172 10.16 14.65 12.00
N ASP A 173 9.36 15.50 11.34
CA ASP A 173 8.04 15.93 11.82
C ASP A 173 6.91 15.01 11.32
N TYR A 174 7.25 13.89 10.65
CA TYR A 174 6.23 12.96 10.16
C TYR A 174 5.55 12.20 11.31
N ILE A 175 4.25 11.93 11.15
CA ILE A 175 3.37 11.34 12.18
C ILE A 175 3.77 9.94 12.68
N TYR A 176 4.63 9.25 11.97
CA TYR A 176 5.19 7.95 12.38
C TYR A 176 6.72 8.03 12.41
N SER A 177 7.31 7.57 13.51
CA SER A 177 8.78 7.49 13.60
C SER A 177 9.37 6.42 12.69
N LYS A 178 8.63 5.35 12.47
CA LYS A 178 8.97 4.26 11.54
C LYS A 178 7.75 3.40 11.22
N THR A 179 7.88 2.59 10.17
CA THR A 179 6.98 1.47 9.90
C THR A 179 7.76 0.20 9.66
N VAL A 180 7.15 -0.98 9.94
CA VAL A 180 7.72 -2.29 9.63
C VAL A 180 6.70 -3.09 8.85
N THR A 181 7.06 -3.56 7.66
CA THR A 181 6.13 -4.22 6.74
C THR A 181 6.59 -5.64 6.43
N TRP A 182 5.68 -6.60 6.54
CA TRP A 182 5.86 -8.00 6.11
C TRP A 182 5.32 -8.16 4.70
N ILE A 183 6.20 -8.35 3.73
CA ILE A 183 5.91 -8.35 2.29
C ILE A 183 6.14 -9.75 1.76
N ARG A 184 5.14 -10.36 1.15
CA ARG A 184 5.26 -11.68 0.53
C ARG A 184 6.24 -11.64 -0.63
N LYS A 185 7.12 -12.66 -0.72
CA LYS A 185 8.12 -12.76 -1.78
C LYS A 185 7.51 -13.11 -3.15
N ASP A 186 6.40 -13.85 -3.17
CA ASP A 186 5.80 -14.37 -4.40
C ASP A 186 4.96 -13.34 -5.18
N ASN A 187 4.51 -12.25 -4.53
CA ASN A 187 3.60 -11.29 -5.17
C ASN A 187 3.75 -9.83 -4.66
N PHE A 188 4.70 -9.56 -3.79
CA PHE A 188 4.98 -8.25 -3.20
C PHE A 188 3.76 -7.58 -2.52
N ILE A 189 2.81 -8.38 -1.99
CA ILE A 189 1.73 -7.86 -1.15
C ILE A 189 2.24 -7.76 0.29
N GLY A 190 2.16 -6.56 0.87
CA GLY A 190 2.39 -6.36 2.29
C GLY A 190 1.19 -6.87 3.10
N LEU A 191 1.35 -8.00 3.80
CA LEU A 191 0.25 -8.61 4.57
C LEU A 191 0.09 -8.02 5.96
N LYS A 192 1.14 -7.43 6.51
CA LYS A 192 1.13 -6.76 7.81
C LYS A 192 2.01 -5.53 7.74
N LYS A 193 1.55 -4.42 8.34
CA LYS A 193 2.36 -3.22 8.54
C LYS A 193 2.14 -2.70 9.96
N GLU A 194 3.21 -2.53 10.69
CA GLU A 194 3.24 -1.91 12.00
C GLU A 194 3.63 -0.44 11.86
N PHE A 195 2.95 0.44 12.58
CA PHE A 195 3.19 1.87 12.61
C PHE A 195 3.56 2.27 14.03
N TYR A 196 4.64 2.99 14.17
CA TYR A 196 5.17 3.46 15.45
C TYR A 196 5.00 4.97 15.53
N ASP A 197 4.54 5.46 16.69
CA ASP A 197 4.35 6.88 16.93
C ASP A 197 5.68 7.64 17.10
N GLU A 198 5.62 8.93 17.40
CA GLU A 198 6.79 9.80 17.57
C GLU A 198 7.69 9.36 18.73
N ASP A 199 7.13 8.72 19.76
CA ASP A 199 7.86 8.16 20.90
C ASP A 199 8.49 6.79 20.59
N GLY A 200 8.23 6.23 19.40
CA GLY A 200 8.71 4.92 18.97
C GLY A 200 7.89 3.74 19.52
N GLU A 201 6.71 4.01 20.11
CA GLU A 201 5.81 3.00 20.63
C GLU A 201 4.85 2.51 19.52
N LEU A 202 4.45 1.24 19.59
CA LEU A 202 3.53 0.67 18.61
C LEU A 202 2.15 1.35 18.72
N LEU A 203 1.77 2.07 17.67
CA LEU A 203 0.52 2.82 17.60
C LEU A 203 -0.60 1.98 16.98
N LYS A 204 -0.36 1.42 15.79
CA LYS A 204 -1.37 0.66 15.04
C LYS A 204 -0.78 -0.40 14.13
N ILE A 205 -1.60 -1.37 13.76
CA ILE A 205 -1.24 -2.49 12.90
C ILE A 205 -2.26 -2.61 11.78
N LEU A 206 -1.81 -2.53 10.53
CA LEU A 206 -2.58 -2.91 9.36
C LEU A 206 -2.37 -4.40 9.07
N LYS A 207 -3.46 -5.14 8.90
CA LYS A 207 -3.46 -6.55 8.53
C LYS A 207 -4.29 -6.75 7.27
N ILE A 208 -3.71 -7.32 6.23
CA ILE A 208 -4.43 -7.76 5.05
C ILE A 208 -4.98 -9.17 5.33
N LYS A 209 -6.31 -9.28 5.38
CA LYS A 209 -7.01 -10.53 5.70
C LYS A 209 -7.35 -11.33 4.47
N GLU A 210 -7.72 -10.63 3.38
CA GLU A 210 -8.07 -11.27 2.11
C GLU A 210 -7.53 -10.48 0.93
N PHE A 211 -7.02 -11.19 -0.06
CA PHE A 211 -6.66 -10.64 -1.37
C PHE A 211 -6.87 -11.72 -2.43
N LYS A 212 -7.15 -11.31 -3.64
CA LYS A 212 -7.38 -12.22 -4.76
C LYS A 212 -7.02 -11.59 -6.10
N LYS A 213 -6.82 -12.42 -7.10
CA LYS A 213 -6.74 -11.93 -8.49
C LYS A 213 -8.13 -11.62 -9.02
N ILE A 214 -8.29 -10.43 -9.59
CA ILE A 214 -9.45 -10.04 -10.40
C ILE A 214 -8.89 -9.69 -11.76
N SER A 215 -9.28 -10.47 -12.79
CA SER A 215 -8.56 -10.51 -14.05
C SER A 215 -7.08 -10.88 -13.80
N GLU A 216 -6.14 -10.04 -14.14
CA GLU A 216 -4.70 -10.27 -13.94
C GLU A 216 -4.13 -9.55 -12.70
N PHE A 217 -4.92 -8.67 -12.06
CA PHE A 217 -4.47 -7.78 -10.99
C PHE A 217 -4.72 -8.38 -9.60
N TRP A 218 -3.75 -8.21 -8.70
CA TRP A 218 -3.93 -8.53 -7.29
C TRP A 218 -4.70 -7.42 -6.58
N VAL A 219 -5.82 -7.76 -5.97
CA VAL A 219 -6.69 -6.83 -5.24
C VAL A 219 -6.82 -7.25 -3.79
N ILE A 220 -6.54 -6.34 -2.87
CA ILE A 220 -6.81 -6.50 -1.45
C ILE A 220 -8.32 -6.31 -1.26
N THR A 221 -9.01 -7.35 -0.78
CA THR A 221 -10.47 -7.32 -0.62
C THR A 221 -10.91 -7.18 0.82
N LEU A 222 -10.03 -7.47 1.79
CA LEU A 222 -10.30 -7.25 3.20
C LEU A 222 -9.03 -6.82 3.92
N SER A 223 -9.06 -5.67 4.55
CA SER A 223 -8.02 -5.16 5.42
C SER A 223 -8.59 -4.74 6.77
N GLU A 224 -7.76 -4.76 7.80
CA GLU A 224 -8.10 -4.33 9.15
C GLU A 224 -6.96 -3.49 9.72
N MET A 225 -7.26 -2.28 10.15
CA MET A 225 -6.37 -1.41 10.91
C MET A 225 -6.78 -1.47 12.36
N GLU A 226 -5.87 -1.90 13.23
CA GLU A 226 -6.06 -1.95 14.69
C GLU A 226 -5.21 -0.86 15.34
N ASN A 227 -5.83 0.07 16.03
CA ASN A 227 -5.14 1.02 16.91
C ASN A 227 -4.97 0.37 18.28
N VAL A 228 -3.76 -0.10 18.57
CA VAL A 228 -3.47 -0.88 19.78
C VAL A 228 -3.51 -0.03 21.05
N GLN A 229 -3.21 1.26 20.94
CA GLN A 229 -3.24 2.19 22.07
C GLN A 229 -4.66 2.60 22.46
N LYS A 230 -5.59 2.65 21.48
CA LYS A 230 -6.99 3.03 21.70
C LYS A 230 -7.93 1.84 21.87
N ASN A 231 -7.45 0.61 21.60
CA ASN A 231 -8.30 -0.58 21.52
C ASN A 231 -9.49 -0.37 20.56
N HIS A 232 -9.21 0.21 19.42
CA HIS A 232 -10.18 0.47 18.36
C HIS A 232 -9.67 -0.15 17.06
N ARG A 233 -10.58 -0.61 16.21
CA ARG A 233 -10.18 -1.16 14.91
C ARG A 233 -11.17 -0.78 13.83
N THR A 234 -10.66 -0.67 12.60
CA THR A 234 -11.44 -0.41 11.40
C THR A 234 -11.18 -1.50 10.38
N SER A 235 -12.25 -2.17 9.95
CA SER A 235 -12.22 -3.13 8.85
C SER A 235 -12.69 -2.45 7.56
N MET A 236 -11.98 -2.70 6.45
CA MET A 236 -12.35 -2.25 5.10
C MET A 236 -12.51 -3.47 4.20
N LYS A 237 -13.74 -3.70 3.72
CA LYS A 237 -14.07 -4.80 2.82
C LYS A 237 -14.51 -4.27 1.46
N LEU A 238 -13.85 -4.73 0.39
CA LEU A 238 -14.20 -4.42 -0.99
C LEU A 238 -15.03 -5.56 -1.57
N ASP A 239 -16.21 -5.22 -2.06
CA ASP A 239 -17.09 -6.09 -2.84
C ASP A 239 -17.30 -5.50 -4.25
N ASN A 240 -17.77 -6.31 -5.19
CA ASN A 240 -18.13 -5.91 -6.56
C ASN A 240 -17.01 -5.15 -7.31
N VAL A 241 -15.76 -5.50 -7.05
CA VAL A 241 -14.61 -4.88 -7.71
C VAL A 241 -14.63 -5.15 -9.21
N LYS A 242 -14.51 -4.09 -10.01
CA LYS A 242 -14.35 -4.14 -11.46
C LYS A 242 -13.17 -3.26 -11.87
N ILE A 243 -12.35 -3.76 -12.78
CA ILE A 243 -11.14 -3.11 -13.26
C ILE A 243 -11.27 -2.85 -14.75
N ASN A 244 -10.68 -1.77 -15.25
CA ASN A 244 -10.65 -1.38 -16.66
C ASN A 244 -12.06 -1.23 -17.27
N THR A 245 -12.93 -0.51 -16.55
CA THR A 245 -14.34 -0.29 -16.97
C THR A 245 -14.56 0.96 -17.79
N GLY A 246 -13.51 1.78 -17.98
CA GLY A 246 -13.59 3.03 -18.75
C GLY A 246 -14.27 4.15 -17.96
N ILE A 247 -13.95 4.32 -16.68
CA ILE A 247 -14.53 5.37 -15.83
C ILE A 247 -14.26 6.76 -16.46
N PRO A 248 -15.30 7.60 -16.69
CA PRO A 248 -15.10 8.91 -17.29
C PRO A 248 -14.34 9.86 -16.35
N ALA A 249 -13.43 10.65 -16.89
CA ALA A 249 -12.61 11.62 -16.13
C ALA A 249 -13.45 12.62 -15.33
N SER A 250 -14.66 12.97 -15.82
CA SER A 250 -15.58 13.89 -15.15
C SER A 250 -16.06 13.41 -13.77
N LYS A 251 -15.90 12.11 -13.46
CA LYS A 251 -16.22 11.53 -12.15
C LYS A 251 -15.35 12.13 -11.02
N PHE A 252 -14.12 12.50 -11.31
CA PHE A 252 -13.11 12.97 -10.35
C PHE A 252 -13.07 14.51 -10.31
N SER A 253 -14.17 15.13 -9.89
CA SER A 253 -14.32 16.60 -9.84
C SER A 253 -15.09 17.05 -8.61
N GLU A 254 -14.83 18.27 -8.16
CA GLU A 254 -15.58 18.92 -7.07
C GLU A 254 -17.10 18.95 -7.34
N ARG A 255 -17.49 19.15 -8.60
CA ARG A 255 -18.90 19.07 -9.00
C ARG A 255 -19.52 17.72 -8.66
N MET A 256 -18.77 16.62 -8.90
CA MET A 256 -19.25 15.26 -8.57
C MET A 256 -19.23 15.02 -7.07
N MET A 257 -18.29 15.58 -6.33
CA MET A 257 -18.30 15.50 -4.87
C MET A 257 -19.60 16.07 -4.29
N MET A 258 -20.04 17.24 -4.78
CA MET A 258 -21.28 17.89 -4.32
C MET A 258 -22.55 17.21 -4.82
N ARG A 259 -22.51 16.65 -6.04
CA ARG A 259 -23.68 16.00 -6.65
C ARG A 259 -23.98 14.64 -6.05
N GLY A 260 -22.91 13.90 -5.67
CA GLY A 260 -23.01 12.50 -5.28
C GLY A 260 -23.27 11.55 -6.47
N ILE A 261 -23.73 10.35 -6.16
CA ILE A 261 -24.04 9.25 -7.10
C ILE A 261 -25.46 8.78 -6.91
#